data_650c943a89409b938b8c627b832d3405
#
_entry.id   650c943a89409b938b8c627b832d3405
#
_cell.length_a   1.000
_cell.length_b   1.000
_cell.length_c   1.000
_cell.angle_alpha   90.00
_cell.angle_beta   90.00
_cell.angle_gamma   90.00
#
_symmetry.space_group_name_H-M   'P 1'
#
loop_
_entity.id
_entity.type
_entity.pdbx_description
1 polymer ?
#
loop_
_entity_poly.entity_id
_entity_poly.type
_entity_poly.pdbx_seq_one_letter_code
_entity_poly.pdbx_strand_id
1 'polypeptide(L)'
;MSAMKFSAVLAVTALACTSVQGQTSTLDGVYTTAQAQRGGRTYQKICAECHEGGEPDADPLFGPEFVDRWREAPLEFLYGFYSHNMPADDPGTLGTPVYQDVMAYLLQENGYPAGSKEINAELMSGIQLIGPDGPAALPASALVRLVGCLQPDGSNWQLTQAAAPARVREADETSPEELALSAATAVGDADYKLQRTENFSPASLQGKRVQAKGVYNDGTLSVMSLAAAGDGC
;
A
#
# COMPACT_ATOMS: atom_id res chain seq x y z
N MET A 1 70.02 -24.55 -1.74
CA MET A 1 68.99 -24.13 -2.71
C MET A 1 67.62 -24.35 -2.07
N SER A 2 67.05 -23.31 -1.52
CA SER A 2 65.81 -23.36 -0.72
C SER A 2 64.64 -22.90 -1.62
N ALA A 3 63.68 -23.81 -1.84
CA ALA A 3 62.52 -23.49 -2.67
C ALA A 3 61.41 -22.86 -1.79
N MET A 4 61.12 -21.60 -2.08
CA MET A 4 60.01 -20.89 -1.48
C MET A 4 58.69 -21.29 -2.14
N LYS A 5 57.78 -21.87 -1.33
CA LYS A 5 56.41 -22.21 -1.77
C LYS A 5 55.52 -20.98 -1.59
N PHE A 6 55.06 -20.39 -2.67
CA PHE A 6 53.98 -19.37 -2.65
C PHE A 6 52.61 -20.07 -2.54
N SER A 7 51.94 -19.87 -1.42
CA SER A 7 50.53 -20.25 -1.27
C SER A 7 49.67 -19.07 -1.73
N ALA A 8 48.95 -19.27 -2.83
CA ALA A 8 47.92 -18.33 -3.30
C ALA A 8 46.66 -18.53 -2.45
N VAL A 9 46.27 -17.50 -1.71
CA VAL A 9 44.96 -17.45 -1.02
C VAL A 9 43.93 -16.90 -2.01
N LEU A 10 43.01 -17.73 -2.46
CA LEU A 10 41.83 -17.28 -3.21
C LEU A 10 40.85 -16.64 -2.24
N ALA A 11 40.70 -15.34 -2.33
CA ALA A 11 39.61 -14.61 -1.65
C ALA A 11 38.31 -14.82 -2.44
N VAL A 12 37.39 -15.62 -1.91
CA VAL A 12 36.03 -15.75 -2.41
C VAL A 12 35.22 -14.55 -1.91
N THR A 13 35.01 -13.60 -2.78
CA THR A 13 34.06 -12.48 -2.54
C THR A 13 32.64 -13.02 -2.66
N ALA A 14 31.96 -13.21 -1.54
CA ALA A 14 30.53 -13.49 -1.50
C ALA A 14 29.78 -12.23 -1.94
N LEU A 15 29.20 -12.23 -3.14
CA LEU A 15 28.19 -11.25 -3.54
C LEU A 15 26.95 -11.46 -2.63
N ALA A 16 26.73 -10.56 -1.70
CA ALA A 16 25.47 -10.47 -0.99
C ALA A 16 24.42 -9.97 -2.02
N CYS A 17 23.58 -10.88 -2.53
CA CYS A 17 22.34 -10.51 -3.18
C CYS A 17 21.45 -9.83 -2.15
N THR A 18 21.41 -8.49 -2.16
CA THR A 18 20.35 -7.74 -1.50
C THR A 18 19.07 -8.05 -2.27
N SER A 19 18.21 -8.90 -1.69
CA SER A 19 16.85 -9.07 -2.17
C SER A 19 16.16 -7.72 -2.10
N VAL A 20 15.79 -7.16 -3.25
CA VAL A 20 14.82 -6.08 -3.32
C VAL A 20 13.55 -6.66 -2.71
N GLN A 21 13.20 -6.24 -1.50
CA GLN A 21 11.93 -6.60 -0.90
C GLN A 21 10.87 -5.87 -1.71
N GLY A 22 10.17 -6.60 -2.57
CA GLY A 22 8.97 -6.12 -3.20
C GLY A 22 7.96 -5.69 -2.14
N GLN A 23 7.09 -4.78 -2.49
CA GLN A 23 6.01 -4.34 -1.61
C GLN A 23 5.20 -5.58 -1.17
N THR A 24 5.03 -5.77 0.14
CA THR A 24 4.24 -6.87 0.68
C THR A 24 2.77 -6.68 0.33
N SER A 25 2.11 -7.74 -0.09
CA SER A 25 0.69 -7.72 -0.44
C SER A 25 -0.10 -8.72 0.40
N THR A 26 -1.42 -8.60 0.40
CA THR A 26 -2.31 -9.57 1.03
C THR A 26 -2.17 -10.98 0.44
N LEU A 27 -1.61 -11.13 -0.76
CA LEU A 27 -1.34 -12.42 -1.39
C LEU A 27 -0.10 -13.14 -0.83
N ASP A 28 0.72 -12.44 -0.05
CA ASP A 28 1.96 -13.00 0.55
C ASP A 28 1.72 -13.72 1.88
N GLY A 29 0.47 -13.89 2.31
CA GLY A 29 0.13 -14.56 3.56
C GLY A 29 0.52 -13.71 4.79
N VAL A 30 -0.20 -12.62 5.01
CA VAL A 30 0.13 -11.60 6.02
C VAL A 30 -0.48 -11.85 7.39
N TYR A 31 -1.24 -12.92 7.58
CA TYR A 31 -1.88 -13.30 8.86
C TYR A 31 -1.72 -14.81 9.09
N THR A 32 -1.98 -15.29 10.31
CA THR A 32 -1.99 -16.72 10.61
C THR A 32 -3.42 -17.26 10.71
N THR A 33 -3.60 -18.56 10.39
CA THR A 33 -4.89 -19.23 10.59
C THR A 33 -5.36 -19.16 12.04
N ALA A 34 -4.45 -19.24 13.01
CA ALA A 34 -4.79 -19.12 14.42
C ALA A 34 -5.34 -17.71 14.77
N GLN A 35 -4.76 -16.68 14.18
CA GLN A 35 -5.24 -15.30 14.31
C GLN A 35 -6.65 -15.14 13.70
N ALA A 36 -6.86 -15.64 12.49
CA ALA A 36 -8.18 -15.60 11.85
C ALA A 36 -9.25 -16.36 12.66
N GLN A 37 -8.92 -17.50 13.26
CA GLN A 37 -9.84 -18.23 14.13
C GLN A 37 -10.23 -17.44 15.40
N ARG A 38 -9.30 -16.66 15.97
CA ARG A 38 -9.64 -15.76 17.09
C ARG A 38 -10.58 -14.66 16.63
N GLY A 39 -10.28 -14.05 15.48
CA GLY A 39 -11.11 -13.02 14.87
C GLY A 39 -12.51 -13.50 14.54
N GLY A 40 -12.65 -14.71 13.99
CA GLY A 40 -13.94 -15.32 13.67
C GLY A 40 -14.83 -15.47 14.89
N ARG A 41 -14.27 -15.84 16.06
CA ARG A 41 -15.05 -15.91 17.30
C ARG A 41 -15.58 -14.54 17.75
N THR A 42 -14.79 -13.50 17.56
CA THR A 42 -15.22 -12.12 17.84
C THR A 42 -16.26 -11.66 16.82
N TYR A 43 -16.01 -11.91 15.55
CA TYR A 43 -16.90 -11.57 14.45
C TYR A 43 -18.32 -12.13 14.67
N GLN A 44 -18.44 -13.42 14.98
CA GLN A 44 -19.73 -14.07 15.23
C GLN A 44 -20.50 -13.49 16.42
N LYS A 45 -19.81 -12.90 17.39
CA LYS A 45 -20.45 -12.32 18.59
C LYS A 45 -20.86 -10.87 18.45
N ILE A 46 -20.15 -10.12 17.61
CA ILE A 46 -20.23 -8.66 17.59
C ILE A 46 -20.62 -8.13 16.21
N CYS A 47 -20.12 -8.74 15.14
CA CYS A 47 -20.25 -8.19 13.78
C CYS A 47 -21.39 -8.85 12.98
N ALA A 48 -21.56 -10.17 13.14
CA ALA A 48 -22.46 -10.97 12.31
C ALA A 48 -23.93 -10.56 12.45
N GLU A 49 -24.37 -10.08 13.62
CA GLU A 49 -25.74 -9.64 13.85
C GLU A 49 -26.17 -8.57 12.83
N CYS A 50 -25.32 -7.58 12.56
CA CYS A 50 -25.60 -6.55 11.57
C CYS A 50 -25.21 -6.99 10.15
N HIS A 51 -23.98 -7.49 9.97
CA HIS A 51 -23.43 -7.75 8.64
C HIS A 51 -23.93 -9.03 7.97
N GLU A 52 -24.50 -9.98 8.72
CA GLU A 52 -25.17 -11.18 8.21
C GLU A 52 -26.67 -11.24 8.59
N GLY A 53 -27.08 -10.45 9.56
CA GLY A 53 -28.43 -10.43 10.11
C GLY A 53 -29.43 -9.60 9.32
N GLY A 54 -28.99 -8.89 8.30
CA GLY A 54 -29.88 -8.15 7.40
C GLY A 54 -30.22 -6.73 7.84
N GLU A 55 -29.36 -6.07 8.61
CA GLU A 55 -29.46 -4.62 8.78
C GLU A 55 -29.33 -3.96 7.39
N PRO A 56 -30.34 -3.18 6.94
CA PRO A 56 -30.42 -2.71 5.56
C PRO A 56 -29.26 -1.86 5.10
N ASP A 57 -28.57 -1.19 6.03
CA ASP A 57 -27.48 -0.26 5.77
C ASP A 57 -26.09 -0.84 6.08
N ALA A 58 -26.02 -2.12 6.50
CA ALA A 58 -24.74 -2.76 6.79
C ALA A 58 -24.13 -3.30 5.50
N ASP A 59 -22.98 -2.76 5.12
CA ASP A 59 -22.21 -3.23 3.98
C ASP A 59 -21.80 -4.70 4.13
N PRO A 60 -21.81 -5.52 3.05
CA PRO A 60 -21.27 -6.87 3.09
C PRO A 60 -19.77 -6.85 3.38
N LEU A 61 -19.31 -7.74 4.29
CA LEU A 61 -17.91 -7.87 4.63
C LEU A 61 -17.21 -9.01 3.90
N PHE A 62 -17.93 -9.73 3.06
CA PHE A 62 -17.43 -10.87 2.28
C PHE A 62 -17.86 -10.76 0.81
N GLY A 63 -17.04 -11.37 -0.05
CA GLY A 63 -17.32 -11.49 -1.47
C GLY A 63 -16.84 -10.32 -2.33
N PRO A 64 -17.22 -10.33 -3.62
CA PRO A 64 -16.66 -9.42 -4.62
C PRO A 64 -16.87 -7.94 -4.29
N GLU A 65 -18.04 -7.57 -3.76
CA GLU A 65 -18.36 -6.17 -3.44
C GLU A 65 -17.41 -5.61 -2.36
N PHE A 66 -17.11 -6.40 -1.33
CA PHE A 66 -16.13 -6.04 -0.31
C PHE A 66 -14.73 -5.92 -0.90
N VAL A 67 -14.29 -6.92 -1.68
CA VAL A 67 -12.97 -6.92 -2.30
C VAL A 67 -12.81 -5.72 -3.21
N ASP A 68 -13.77 -5.42 -4.09
CA ASP A 68 -13.69 -4.32 -5.05
C ASP A 68 -13.65 -2.94 -4.36
N ARG A 69 -14.32 -2.81 -3.22
CA ARG A 69 -14.28 -1.58 -2.43
C ARG A 69 -12.88 -1.27 -1.91
N TRP A 70 -12.13 -2.28 -1.47
CA TRP A 70 -10.87 -2.10 -0.75
C TRP A 70 -9.61 -2.44 -1.54
N ARG A 71 -9.72 -3.14 -2.67
CA ARG A 71 -8.56 -3.53 -3.47
C ARG A 71 -7.75 -2.34 -3.94
N GLU A 72 -6.46 -2.57 -4.19
CA GLU A 72 -5.47 -1.57 -4.61
C GLU A 72 -5.25 -0.44 -3.60
N ALA A 73 -5.64 -0.63 -2.34
CA ALA A 73 -5.40 0.30 -1.25
C ALA A 73 -4.43 -0.31 -0.22
N PRO A 74 -3.71 0.50 0.57
CA PRO A 74 -3.02 0.00 1.75
C PRO A 74 -4.00 -0.65 2.72
N LEU A 75 -3.61 -1.77 3.32
CA LEU A 75 -4.48 -2.53 4.24
C LEU A 75 -4.87 -1.70 5.49
N GLU A 76 -4.02 -0.74 5.86
CA GLU A 76 -4.32 0.21 6.94
C GLU A 76 -5.59 1.03 6.70
N PHE A 77 -6.01 1.22 5.45
CA PHE A 77 -7.25 1.95 5.15
C PHE A 77 -8.48 1.20 5.61
N LEU A 78 -8.56 -0.08 5.26
CA LEU A 78 -9.62 -0.95 5.76
C LEU A 78 -9.55 -1.05 7.29
N TYR A 79 -8.35 -1.28 7.84
CA TYR A 79 -8.15 -1.36 9.28
C TYR A 79 -8.56 -0.08 10.00
N GLY A 80 -8.09 1.07 9.54
CA GLY A 80 -8.43 2.36 10.13
C GLY A 80 -9.92 2.66 10.05
N PHE A 81 -10.56 2.34 8.91
CA PHE A 81 -11.98 2.56 8.74
C PHE A 81 -12.78 1.80 9.80
N TYR A 82 -12.63 0.48 9.89
CA TYR A 82 -13.49 -0.28 10.80
C TYR A 82 -13.07 -0.18 12.27
N SER A 83 -11.78 -0.03 12.57
CA SER A 83 -11.32 0.12 13.96
C SER A 83 -11.75 1.43 14.62
N HIS A 84 -12.12 2.45 13.82
CA HIS A 84 -12.64 3.72 14.35
C HIS A 84 -14.16 3.84 14.29
N ASN A 85 -14.82 3.05 13.42
CA ASN A 85 -16.25 3.20 13.18
C ASN A 85 -17.09 1.99 13.66
N MET A 86 -16.43 0.87 13.99
CA MET A 86 -17.11 -0.35 14.41
C MET A 86 -16.71 -0.79 15.83
N PRO A 87 -17.61 -1.46 16.60
CA PRO A 87 -19.03 -1.65 16.29
C PRO A 87 -19.77 -0.31 16.18
N ALA A 88 -20.82 -0.23 15.35
CA ALA A 88 -21.50 1.05 15.09
C ALA A 88 -22.18 1.66 16.33
N ASP A 89 -22.61 0.85 17.28
CA ASP A 89 -23.20 1.24 18.56
C ASP A 89 -22.17 1.65 19.63
N ASP A 90 -20.90 1.22 19.47
CA ASP A 90 -19.80 1.59 20.40
C ASP A 90 -18.44 1.63 19.65
N PRO A 91 -18.22 2.64 18.80
CA PRO A 91 -17.07 2.70 17.91
C PRO A 91 -15.73 2.76 18.63
N GLY A 92 -14.74 2.00 18.13
CA GLY A 92 -13.36 2.04 18.62
C GLY A 92 -13.08 1.28 19.91
N THR A 93 -14.02 0.50 20.46
CA THR A 93 -13.96 -0.04 21.83
C THR A 93 -13.32 -1.41 21.97
N LEU A 94 -13.09 -2.16 20.89
CA LEU A 94 -12.64 -3.55 20.98
C LEU A 94 -11.16 -3.71 21.33
N GLY A 95 -10.37 -2.67 21.27
CA GLY A 95 -8.94 -2.73 21.48
C GLY A 95 -8.15 -3.31 20.28
N THR A 96 -6.94 -2.82 20.11
CA THR A 96 -6.08 -3.10 18.94
C THR A 96 -5.91 -4.58 18.61
N PRO A 97 -5.58 -5.49 19.56
CA PRO A 97 -5.40 -6.91 19.22
C PRO A 97 -6.66 -7.58 18.67
N VAL A 98 -7.83 -7.17 19.19
CA VAL A 98 -9.11 -7.73 18.75
C VAL A 98 -9.43 -7.30 17.32
N TYR A 99 -9.22 -6.03 16.98
CA TYR A 99 -9.36 -5.55 15.62
C TYR A 99 -8.39 -6.23 14.66
N GLN A 100 -7.15 -6.48 15.06
CA GLN A 100 -6.17 -7.22 14.25
C GLN A 100 -6.63 -8.66 13.98
N ASP A 101 -7.17 -9.34 14.98
CA ASP A 101 -7.69 -10.69 14.85
C ASP A 101 -8.91 -10.71 13.90
N VAL A 102 -9.82 -9.74 14.01
CA VAL A 102 -10.97 -9.60 13.09
C VAL A 102 -10.49 -9.32 11.67
N MET A 103 -9.45 -8.47 11.47
CA MET A 103 -8.85 -8.26 10.14
C MET A 103 -8.38 -9.57 9.53
N ALA A 104 -7.67 -10.39 10.28
CA ALA A 104 -7.20 -11.68 9.81
C ALA A 104 -8.36 -12.61 9.39
N TYR A 105 -9.48 -12.58 10.12
CA TYR A 105 -10.68 -13.31 9.75
C TYR A 105 -11.32 -12.77 8.47
N LEU A 106 -11.46 -11.44 8.32
CA LEU A 106 -12.00 -10.85 7.09
C LEU A 106 -11.14 -11.21 5.87
N LEU A 107 -9.83 -11.20 6.00
CA LEU A 107 -8.94 -11.64 4.93
C LEU A 107 -9.15 -13.11 4.58
N GLN A 108 -9.25 -13.99 5.59
CA GLN A 108 -9.48 -15.43 5.37
C GLN A 108 -10.79 -15.69 4.61
N GLU A 109 -11.91 -15.08 5.06
CA GLU A 109 -13.22 -15.29 4.44
C GLU A 109 -13.32 -14.69 3.03
N ASN A 110 -12.50 -13.72 2.71
CA ASN A 110 -12.37 -13.18 1.36
C ASN A 110 -11.32 -13.90 0.49
N GLY A 111 -10.83 -15.07 0.92
CA GLY A 111 -10.00 -15.96 0.09
C GLY A 111 -8.51 -15.61 0.07
N TYR A 112 -8.02 -14.74 0.94
CA TYR A 112 -6.59 -14.44 1.02
C TYR A 112 -5.82 -15.58 1.72
N PRO A 113 -4.57 -15.88 1.31
CA PRO A 113 -3.78 -16.94 1.91
C PRO A 113 -3.32 -16.58 3.33
N ALA A 114 -3.31 -17.58 4.21
CA ALA A 114 -2.65 -17.47 5.51
C ALA A 114 -1.13 -17.65 5.36
N GLY A 115 -0.38 -16.99 6.23
CA GLY A 115 1.07 -17.11 6.34
C GLY A 115 1.53 -17.61 7.71
N SER A 116 2.77 -17.28 8.03
CA SER A 116 3.44 -17.76 9.25
C SER A 116 3.54 -16.72 10.37
N LYS A 117 3.17 -15.47 10.10
CA LYS A 117 3.24 -14.35 11.06
C LYS A 117 1.88 -13.73 11.26
N GLU A 118 1.59 -13.30 12.47
CA GLU A 118 0.39 -12.56 12.77
C GLU A 118 0.49 -11.13 12.22
N ILE A 119 -0.60 -10.66 11.64
CA ILE A 119 -0.72 -9.27 11.22
C ILE A 119 -0.85 -8.37 12.44
N ASN A 120 -0.18 -7.23 12.38
CA ASN A 120 -0.32 -6.17 13.40
C ASN A 120 -0.45 -4.80 12.72
N ALA A 121 -0.93 -3.80 13.48
CA ALA A 121 -1.23 -2.47 12.95
C ALA A 121 0.01 -1.77 12.34
N GLU A 122 1.20 -1.99 12.91
CA GLU A 122 2.44 -1.35 12.45
C GLU A 122 2.87 -1.81 11.05
N LEU A 123 2.49 -3.03 10.66
CA LEU A 123 2.84 -3.60 9.35
C LEU A 123 1.81 -3.25 8.27
N MET A 124 0.60 -2.84 8.63
CA MET A 124 -0.52 -2.70 7.68
C MET A 124 -0.30 -1.59 6.65
N SER A 125 0.43 -0.52 7.00
CA SER A 125 0.77 0.56 6.06
C SER A 125 1.66 0.10 4.90
N GLY A 126 2.49 -0.92 5.13
CA GLY A 126 3.36 -1.54 4.12
C GLY A 126 2.72 -2.68 3.34
N ILE A 127 1.46 -3.05 3.63
CA ILE A 127 0.74 -4.14 2.98
C ILE A 127 -0.26 -3.56 1.98
N GLN A 128 -0.11 -3.90 0.71
CA GLN A 128 -1.07 -3.56 -0.32
C GLN A 128 -2.20 -4.62 -0.37
N LEU A 129 -3.45 -4.18 -0.33
CA LEU A 129 -4.60 -5.06 -0.50
C LEU A 129 -4.80 -5.33 -1.99
N ILE A 130 -4.23 -6.42 -2.48
CA ILE A 130 -4.43 -6.92 -3.84
C ILE A 130 -5.54 -7.95 -3.80
N GLY A 131 -6.52 -7.88 -4.70
CA GLY A 131 -7.61 -8.84 -4.74
C GLY A 131 -7.13 -10.30 -4.86
N PRO A 132 -7.87 -11.31 -4.38
CA PRO A 132 -7.45 -12.72 -4.44
C PRO A 132 -7.30 -13.24 -5.88
N ASP A 133 -7.90 -12.56 -6.84
CA ASP A 133 -7.77 -12.77 -8.29
C ASP A 133 -6.57 -12.03 -8.92
N GLY A 134 -5.78 -11.31 -8.12
CA GLY A 134 -4.64 -10.53 -8.56
C GLY A 134 -4.90 -9.02 -8.68
N PRO A 135 -3.89 -8.25 -9.14
CA PRO A 135 -4.03 -6.82 -9.34
C PRO A 135 -5.15 -6.48 -10.34
N ALA A 136 -5.89 -5.42 -10.05
CA ALA A 136 -6.93 -4.90 -10.93
C ALA A 136 -6.63 -3.47 -11.38
N ALA A 137 -7.36 -3.02 -12.42
CA ALA A 137 -7.34 -1.62 -12.81
C ALA A 137 -7.88 -0.75 -11.67
N LEU A 138 -7.25 0.40 -11.46
CA LEU A 138 -7.75 1.37 -10.50
C LEU A 138 -9.13 1.88 -10.92
N PRO A 139 -10.03 2.11 -9.97
CA PRO A 139 -11.30 2.75 -10.26
C PRO A 139 -11.10 4.11 -10.95
N ALA A 140 -12.01 4.49 -11.84
CA ALA A 140 -12.01 5.83 -12.39
C ALA A 140 -12.08 6.88 -11.27
N SER A 141 -11.30 7.92 -11.38
CA SER A 141 -11.20 8.99 -10.37
C SER A 141 -10.68 8.55 -9.00
N ALA A 142 -9.92 7.46 -8.92
CA ALA A 142 -9.27 7.07 -7.68
C ALA A 142 -8.30 8.16 -7.20
N LEU A 143 -8.28 8.40 -5.89
CA LEU A 143 -7.20 9.17 -5.27
C LEU A 143 -5.96 8.28 -5.20
N VAL A 144 -4.86 8.74 -5.77
CA VAL A 144 -3.62 7.98 -5.81
C VAL A 144 -2.39 8.83 -5.45
N ARG A 145 -1.36 8.12 -5.03
CA ARG A 145 0.02 8.59 -4.94
C ARG A 145 0.81 8.00 -6.10
N LEU A 146 1.51 8.85 -6.82
CA LEU A 146 2.53 8.51 -7.80
C LEU A 146 3.90 8.94 -7.28
N VAL A 147 4.92 8.12 -7.53
CA VAL A 147 6.31 8.44 -7.23
C VAL A 147 7.13 8.25 -8.51
N GLY A 148 7.84 9.29 -8.94
CA GLY A 148 8.63 9.25 -10.17
C GLY A 148 9.48 10.50 -10.35
N CYS A 149 10.11 10.61 -11.49
CA CYS A 149 10.97 11.73 -11.87
C CYS A 149 10.17 12.84 -12.55
N LEU A 150 10.15 14.03 -11.96
CA LEU A 150 9.43 15.15 -12.53
C LEU A 150 10.18 15.73 -13.74
N GLN A 151 9.54 15.70 -14.91
CA GLN A 151 10.10 16.20 -16.16
C GLN A 151 9.10 17.13 -16.89
N PRO A 152 9.58 18.12 -17.64
CA PRO A 152 8.70 18.90 -18.52
C PRO A 152 8.17 18.03 -19.67
N ASP A 153 6.92 18.29 -20.07
CA ASP A 153 6.26 17.75 -21.26
C ASP A 153 5.64 18.90 -22.05
N GLY A 154 6.43 19.53 -22.91
CA GLY A 154 6.05 20.76 -23.59
C GLY A 154 5.78 21.91 -22.62
N SER A 155 4.55 22.37 -22.56
CA SER A 155 4.08 23.38 -21.58
C SER A 155 3.56 22.77 -20.28
N ASN A 156 3.51 21.44 -20.19
CA ASN A 156 2.97 20.67 -19.07
C ASN A 156 4.10 19.92 -18.33
N TRP A 157 3.70 19.09 -17.38
CA TRP A 157 4.60 18.26 -16.60
C TRP A 157 4.18 16.79 -16.65
N GLN A 158 5.17 15.90 -16.48
CA GLN A 158 4.97 14.47 -16.40
C GLN A 158 5.88 13.86 -15.32
N LEU A 159 5.48 12.72 -14.80
CA LEU A 159 6.37 11.83 -14.07
C LEU A 159 6.87 10.76 -15.02
N THR A 160 8.17 10.61 -15.10
CA THR A 160 8.83 9.50 -15.83
C THR A 160 9.43 8.51 -14.85
N GLN A 161 9.70 7.30 -15.29
CA GLN A 161 10.21 6.23 -14.42
C GLN A 161 9.36 6.04 -13.17
N ALA A 162 8.08 6.25 -13.29
CA ALA A 162 7.18 6.23 -12.14
C ALA A 162 6.81 4.81 -11.73
N ALA A 163 6.73 4.62 -10.42
CA ALA A 163 6.15 3.42 -9.84
C ALA A 163 4.65 3.33 -10.17
N ALA A 164 4.08 2.12 -10.06
CA ALA A 164 2.64 1.94 -10.20
C ALA A 164 1.86 2.83 -9.22
N PRO A 165 0.69 3.34 -9.62
CA PRO A 165 -0.12 4.18 -8.75
C PRO A 165 -0.57 3.41 -7.51
N ALA A 166 -0.43 4.02 -6.33
CA ALA A 166 -0.93 3.49 -5.07
C ALA A 166 -2.11 4.31 -4.58
N ARG A 167 -3.23 3.67 -4.21
CA ARG A 167 -4.39 4.38 -3.65
C ARG A 167 -4.06 5.08 -2.35
N VAL A 168 -4.63 6.26 -2.16
CA VAL A 168 -4.51 7.04 -0.92
C VAL A 168 -5.89 7.50 -0.44
N ARG A 169 -6.03 7.77 0.85
CA ARG A 169 -7.27 8.30 1.42
C ARG A 169 -7.36 9.81 1.23
N GLU A 170 -6.23 10.49 1.38
CA GLU A 170 -6.10 11.93 1.35
C GLU A 170 -5.01 12.31 0.35
N ALA A 171 -5.27 13.30 -0.46
CA ALA A 171 -4.36 13.73 -1.51
C ALA A 171 -3.80 15.15 -1.30
N ASP A 172 -4.32 15.92 -0.39
CA ASP A 172 -3.98 17.32 -0.10
C ASP A 172 -2.87 17.46 0.95
N GLU A 173 -2.74 16.50 1.87
CA GLU A 173 -1.68 16.49 2.88
C GLU A 173 -0.61 15.44 2.60
N THR A 174 0.61 15.69 3.02
CA THR A 174 1.74 14.76 2.89
C THR A 174 2.54 14.77 4.18
N SER A 175 2.66 13.61 4.85
CA SER A 175 3.46 13.50 6.07
C SER A 175 4.94 13.22 5.77
N PRO A 176 5.86 13.49 6.71
CA PRO A 176 7.26 13.10 6.58
C PRO A 176 7.46 11.59 6.38
N GLU A 177 6.63 10.76 7.00
CA GLU A 177 6.65 9.31 6.88
C GLU A 177 6.26 8.86 5.47
N GLU A 178 5.23 9.47 4.88
CA GLU A 178 4.87 9.22 3.47
C GLU A 178 5.99 9.61 2.50
N LEU A 179 6.67 10.73 2.75
CA LEU A 179 7.82 11.13 1.94
C LEU A 179 8.99 10.15 2.06
N ALA A 180 9.24 9.65 3.26
CA ALA A 180 10.27 8.62 3.47
C ALA A 180 9.92 7.31 2.73
N LEU A 181 8.67 6.87 2.75
CA LEU A 181 8.19 5.73 1.96
C LEU A 181 8.34 5.99 0.46
N SER A 182 8.02 7.19 0.00
CA SER A 182 8.16 7.58 -1.40
C SER A 182 9.63 7.66 -1.84
N ALA A 183 10.53 8.11 -0.97
CA ALA A 183 11.97 8.08 -1.22
C ALA A 183 12.50 6.65 -1.39
N ALA A 184 11.97 5.71 -0.62
CA ALA A 184 12.33 4.30 -0.67
C ALA A 184 11.63 3.50 -1.78
N THR A 185 10.59 4.07 -2.43
CA THR A 185 9.85 3.41 -3.49
C THR A 185 10.75 3.15 -4.69
N ALA A 186 10.79 1.90 -5.17
CA ALA A 186 11.53 1.57 -6.38
C ALA A 186 11.01 2.36 -7.58
N VAL A 187 11.91 2.75 -8.47
CA VAL A 187 11.51 3.34 -9.76
C VAL A 187 10.80 2.30 -10.61
N GLY A 188 9.83 2.75 -11.41
CA GLY A 188 9.11 1.94 -12.38
C GLY A 188 9.55 2.27 -13.81
N ASP A 189 8.73 1.90 -14.76
CA ASP A 189 8.93 2.11 -16.18
C ASP A 189 7.79 2.91 -16.84
N ALA A 190 6.81 3.33 -16.04
CA ALA A 190 5.65 4.04 -16.54
C ALA A 190 5.85 5.57 -16.53
N ASP A 191 5.15 6.23 -17.43
CA ASP A 191 5.07 7.69 -17.49
C ASP A 191 3.62 8.13 -17.26
N TYR A 192 3.44 9.20 -16.46
CA TYR A 192 2.13 9.76 -16.14
C TYR A 192 2.10 11.26 -16.38
N LYS A 193 1.06 11.73 -17.07
CA LYS A 193 0.83 13.15 -17.26
C LYS A 193 0.32 13.81 -15.99
N LEU A 194 0.81 15.03 -15.73
CA LEU A 194 0.35 15.83 -14.60
C LEU A 194 -0.48 17.02 -15.10
N GLN A 195 -1.60 17.27 -14.46
CA GLN A 195 -2.47 18.43 -14.68
C GLN A 195 -2.63 19.22 -13.37
N ARG A 196 -2.99 20.49 -13.47
CA ARG A 196 -3.24 21.40 -12.34
C ARG A 196 -1.99 21.57 -11.45
N THR A 197 -0.82 21.67 -12.08
CA THR A 197 0.48 21.79 -11.37
C THR A 197 0.86 23.24 -11.02
N GLU A 198 0.10 24.24 -11.46
CA GLU A 198 0.44 25.66 -11.42
C GLU A 198 0.73 26.17 -9.99
N ASN A 199 0.04 25.62 -9.01
CA ASN A 199 0.15 26.05 -7.61
C ASN A 199 1.31 25.36 -6.85
N PHE A 200 2.04 24.44 -7.48
CA PHE A 200 3.04 23.60 -6.79
C PHE A 200 4.48 23.92 -7.18
N SER A 201 4.72 24.99 -7.95
CA SER A 201 6.04 25.42 -8.39
C SER A 201 6.88 24.26 -9.00
N PRO A 202 6.35 23.51 -9.98
CA PRO A 202 6.96 22.28 -10.45
C PRO A 202 8.35 22.51 -11.07
N ALA A 203 8.65 23.71 -11.60
CA ALA A 203 9.97 24.02 -12.12
C ALA A 203 11.09 23.93 -11.07
N SER A 204 10.80 24.16 -9.79
CA SER A 204 11.76 24.02 -8.68
C SER A 204 12.05 22.55 -8.33
N LEU A 205 11.22 21.63 -8.83
CA LEU A 205 11.29 20.19 -8.59
C LEU A 205 11.73 19.41 -9.83
N GLN A 206 12.01 20.10 -10.94
CA GLN A 206 12.45 19.47 -12.17
C GLN A 206 13.68 18.60 -11.95
N GLY A 207 13.65 17.38 -12.50
CA GLY A 207 14.73 16.40 -12.39
C GLY A 207 14.86 15.72 -11.02
N LYS A 208 13.99 16.06 -10.05
CA LYS A 208 13.96 15.41 -8.76
C LYS A 208 12.98 14.24 -8.75
N ARG A 209 13.22 13.30 -7.84
CA ARG A 209 12.20 12.33 -7.44
C ARG A 209 11.13 13.07 -6.64
N VAL A 210 9.89 12.96 -7.07
CA VAL A 210 8.76 13.58 -6.40
C VAL A 210 7.68 12.56 -6.06
N GLN A 211 6.91 12.90 -5.03
CA GLN A 211 5.60 12.32 -4.77
C GLN A 211 4.55 13.29 -5.29
N ALA A 212 3.64 12.80 -6.11
CA ALA A 212 2.46 13.54 -6.54
C ALA A 212 1.21 12.78 -6.08
N LYS A 213 0.26 13.45 -5.44
CA LYS A 213 -1.03 12.87 -5.09
C LYS A 213 -2.16 13.64 -5.76
N GLY A 214 -3.26 12.95 -6.07
CA GLY A 214 -4.42 13.55 -6.72
C GLY A 214 -5.37 12.54 -7.32
N VAL A 215 -6.27 13.03 -8.15
CA VAL A 215 -7.26 12.22 -8.86
C VAL A 215 -6.65 11.63 -10.11
N TYR A 216 -6.64 10.31 -10.20
CA TYR A 216 -6.08 9.56 -11.33
C TYR A 216 -7.17 9.20 -12.34
N ASN A 217 -6.88 9.42 -13.60
CA ASN A 217 -7.71 9.04 -14.72
C ASN A 217 -6.83 8.68 -15.92
N ASP A 218 -6.85 7.44 -16.34
CA ASP A 218 -6.27 6.93 -17.57
C ASP A 218 -4.88 7.56 -17.90
N GLY A 219 -3.90 7.29 -17.06
CA GLY A 219 -2.52 7.79 -17.24
C GLY A 219 -2.29 9.25 -16.90
N THR A 220 -3.31 9.96 -16.40
CA THR A 220 -3.23 11.38 -16.05
C THR A 220 -3.58 11.58 -14.57
N LEU A 221 -2.79 12.38 -13.86
CA LEU A 221 -3.03 12.79 -12.48
C LEU A 221 -3.43 14.27 -12.43
N SER A 222 -4.63 14.57 -11.94
CA SER A 222 -5.00 15.92 -11.50
C SER A 222 -4.41 16.17 -10.12
N VAL A 223 -3.32 16.93 -10.06
CA VAL A 223 -2.50 17.10 -8.86
C VAL A 223 -3.24 17.87 -7.77
N MET A 224 -3.20 17.35 -6.54
CA MET A 224 -3.67 17.99 -5.31
C MET A 224 -2.52 18.26 -4.34
N SER A 225 -1.45 17.44 -4.38
CA SER A 225 -0.17 17.77 -3.71
C SER A 225 1.02 17.29 -4.54
N LEU A 226 2.14 18.01 -4.42
CA LEU A 226 3.40 17.71 -5.10
C LEU A 226 4.56 18.06 -4.17
N ALA A 227 5.39 17.09 -3.83
CA ALA A 227 6.50 17.26 -2.91
C ALA A 227 7.76 16.52 -3.38
N ALA A 228 8.95 17.06 -3.07
CA ALA A 228 10.20 16.34 -3.29
C ALA A 228 10.26 15.13 -2.36
N ALA A 229 10.52 13.95 -2.92
CA ALA A 229 10.78 12.72 -2.18
C ALA A 229 12.28 12.36 -2.17
N GLY A 230 13.09 13.03 -3.00
CA GLY A 230 14.55 12.83 -3.04
C GLY A 230 15.20 13.71 -4.11
N ASP A 231 16.53 13.86 -4.02
CA ASP A 231 17.28 14.74 -4.91
C ASP A 231 17.70 14.09 -6.23
N GLY A 232 17.46 12.81 -6.40
CA GLY A 232 17.92 12.05 -7.57
C GLY A 232 16.83 11.27 -8.29
N CYS A 233 16.96 11.30 -9.58
CA CYS A 233 16.28 10.45 -10.52
C CYS A 233 17.28 9.61 -11.32
#